data_5777aa09bb4527a8909a4dafe9fc6728
#
_entry.id   5777aa09bb4527a8909a4dafe9fc6728
#
_cell.length_a   1.000
_cell.length_b   1.000
_cell.length_c   1.000
_cell.angle_alpha   90.00
_cell.angle_beta   90.00
_cell.angle_gamma   90.00
#
_symmetry.space_group_name_H-M   'P 1'
#
loop_
_entity.id
_entity.type
_entity.pdbx_description
1 polymer ?
#
loop_
_entity_poly.entity_id
_entity_poly.type
_entity_poly.pdbx_seq_one_letter_code
_entity_poly.pdbx_strand_id
1 'polypeptide(L)'
;MKRIALFMLAGLLFLSGCSAAGQVVDGPGMVNSYRQIDQETAKKMMEQDDGHVVVDVRRLDEYESGHIPGAICIPNEDIESEPPEELPNRSQIILIYCRSGNRSKQAAEKLFDMGYLKLYEFGGIIDWTGEVAVGQSLFLSVESNPTTGYSWTAQQDCELFDIETYYTAAPQSGPVSGSGGWQRFILTPKQPGTASVSFRYSRPWEPGEADPSFTCVLEIAEDLTISVIEDGRAEGAAQGYEPTLKIY
;
A
#
# COMPACT_ATOMS: atom_id res chain seq x y z
N MET A 1 28.77 62.84 -49.57
CA MET A 1 29.59 62.64 -48.35
C MET A 1 28.68 62.15 -47.28
N LYS A 2 28.51 60.80 -47.16
CA LYS A 2 27.80 60.16 -46.04
C LYS A 2 28.59 58.93 -45.68
N ARG A 3 29.19 58.93 -44.48
CA ARG A 3 29.96 57.84 -43.92
C ARG A 3 28.99 56.80 -43.30
N ILE A 4 29.07 55.57 -43.76
CA ILE A 4 28.33 54.42 -43.18
C ILE A 4 29.28 53.75 -42.22
N ALA A 5 28.91 53.71 -40.93
CA ALA A 5 29.59 53.00 -39.90
C ALA A 5 29.05 51.55 -39.81
N LEU A 6 29.96 50.58 -39.97
CA LEU A 6 29.69 49.16 -39.85
C LEU A 6 29.89 48.73 -38.39
N PHE A 7 28.83 48.33 -37.71
CA PHE A 7 28.92 47.73 -36.37
C PHE A 7 29.08 46.23 -36.51
N MET A 8 30.21 45.73 -36.07
CA MET A 8 30.43 44.30 -35.83
C MET A 8 29.81 43.92 -34.47
N LEU A 9 28.88 43.01 -34.51
CA LEU A 9 28.27 42.42 -33.33
C LEU A 9 29.00 41.10 -33.02
N ALA A 10 29.81 41.10 -31.97
CA ALA A 10 30.49 39.89 -31.46
C ALA A 10 29.47 39.00 -30.73
N GLY A 11 29.17 37.83 -31.27
CA GLY A 11 28.34 36.81 -30.64
C GLY A 11 29.09 36.10 -29.53
N LEU A 12 28.65 36.27 -28.31
CA LEU A 12 29.04 35.43 -27.16
C LEU A 12 28.25 34.11 -27.19
N LEU A 13 28.95 33.02 -27.46
CA LEU A 13 28.42 31.68 -27.30
C LEU A 13 28.43 31.32 -25.81
N PHE A 14 27.24 31.35 -25.15
CA PHE A 14 27.05 30.72 -23.88
C PHE A 14 26.76 29.24 -24.09
N LEU A 15 27.74 28.40 -23.75
CA LEU A 15 27.52 26.97 -23.55
C LEU A 15 26.79 26.77 -22.23
N SER A 16 25.47 26.70 -22.32
CA SER A 16 24.62 26.27 -21.20
C SER A 16 24.59 24.75 -21.21
N GLY A 17 25.23 24.13 -20.19
CA GLY A 17 25.15 22.70 -19.94
C GLY A 17 23.73 22.35 -19.54
N CYS A 18 22.98 21.69 -20.41
CA CYS A 18 21.73 21.05 -20.06
C CYS A 18 22.01 19.80 -19.25
N SER A 19 21.75 19.88 -17.96
CA SER A 19 21.47 18.72 -17.10
C SER A 19 20.21 18.06 -17.66
N ALA A 20 20.31 16.82 -18.10
CA ALA A 20 19.17 16.06 -18.59
C ALA A 20 18.32 15.60 -17.39
N ALA A 21 17.40 16.49 -16.96
CA ALA A 21 16.22 16.04 -16.26
C ALA A 21 15.31 15.38 -17.31
N GLY A 22 14.99 14.09 -17.11
CA GLY A 22 14.13 13.34 -18.01
C GLY A 22 12.81 14.06 -18.22
N GLN A 23 12.63 14.64 -19.40
CA GLN A 23 11.33 15.18 -19.81
C GLN A 23 10.45 14.00 -20.19
N VAL A 24 9.39 13.82 -19.42
CA VAL A 24 8.21 13.06 -19.85
C VAL A 24 7.63 13.80 -21.05
N VAL A 25 7.78 13.25 -22.24
CA VAL A 25 7.17 13.78 -23.46
C VAL A 25 5.72 13.28 -23.50
N ASP A 26 4.80 14.13 -23.05
CA ASP A 26 3.37 13.96 -23.28
C ASP A 26 3.08 14.18 -24.78
N GLY A 27 2.88 13.07 -25.49
CA GLY A 27 2.30 13.09 -26.83
C GLY A 27 0.78 13.29 -26.75
N PRO A 28 0.13 14.00 -27.70
CA PRO A 28 -1.32 14.17 -27.68
C PRO A 28 -2.02 12.84 -27.97
N GLY A 29 -2.57 12.20 -26.94
CA GLY A 29 -3.44 11.02 -27.09
C GLY A 29 -3.24 9.86 -26.14
N MET A 30 -2.26 9.84 -25.23
CA MET A 30 -2.17 8.85 -24.18
C MET A 30 -2.49 9.47 -22.82
N VAL A 31 -3.67 9.16 -22.30
CA VAL A 31 -3.92 9.27 -20.87
C VAL A 31 -3.07 8.17 -20.24
N ASN A 32 -1.97 8.52 -19.59
CA ASN A 32 -1.18 7.55 -18.85
C ASN A 32 -2.06 6.96 -17.75
N SER A 33 -2.35 5.68 -17.87
CA SER A 33 -3.20 4.94 -16.93
C SER A 33 -2.57 4.81 -15.54
N TYR A 34 -1.25 4.98 -15.43
CA TYR A 34 -0.49 4.92 -14.18
C TYR A 34 0.83 5.71 -14.31
N ARG A 35 1.52 5.93 -13.21
CA ARG A 35 2.85 6.56 -13.18
C ARG A 35 3.92 5.50 -12.96
N GLN A 36 4.93 5.49 -13.82
CA GLN A 36 6.15 4.72 -13.57
C GLN A 36 7.09 5.56 -12.72
N ILE A 37 7.58 4.98 -11.62
CA ILE A 37 8.55 5.57 -10.72
C ILE A 37 9.73 4.63 -10.52
N ASP A 38 10.86 5.15 -10.09
CA ASP A 38 11.98 4.33 -9.67
C ASP A 38 11.80 3.81 -8.22
N GLN A 39 12.61 2.83 -7.85
CA GLN A 39 12.52 2.20 -6.53
C GLN A 39 12.89 3.14 -5.39
N GLU A 40 13.79 4.10 -5.60
CA GLU A 40 14.15 5.10 -4.59
C GLU A 40 12.98 6.07 -4.32
N THR A 41 12.23 6.41 -5.35
CA THR A 41 10.98 7.18 -5.21
C THR A 41 9.92 6.35 -4.49
N ALA A 42 9.77 5.06 -4.84
CA ALA A 42 8.84 4.16 -4.16
C ALA A 42 9.16 4.03 -2.67
N LYS A 43 10.43 3.83 -2.28
CA LYS A 43 10.84 3.78 -0.87
C LYS A 43 10.45 5.05 -0.11
N LYS A 44 10.71 6.23 -0.68
CA LYS A 44 10.33 7.51 -0.07
C LYS A 44 8.81 7.67 0.09
N MET A 45 8.03 7.09 -0.83
CA MET A 45 6.58 7.08 -0.70
C MET A 45 6.13 6.10 0.39
N MET A 46 6.78 4.95 0.52
CA MET A 46 6.50 3.97 1.59
C MET A 46 6.81 4.50 2.99
N GLU A 47 7.71 5.47 3.13
CA GLU A 47 8.03 6.12 4.40
C GLU A 47 6.93 7.12 4.86
N GLN A 48 5.94 7.42 4.01
CA GLN A 48 4.90 8.41 4.33
C GLN A 48 3.70 7.74 5.02
N ASP A 49 3.18 8.37 6.06
CA ASP A 49 1.90 7.98 6.68
C ASP A 49 0.73 8.67 5.94
N ASP A 50 0.47 8.24 4.70
CA ASP A 50 -0.54 8.81 3.81
C ASP A 50 -1.63 7.81 3.39
N GLY A 51 -1.63 6.62 4.00
CA GLY A 51 -2.58 5.55 3.72
C GLY A 51 -2.34 4.83 2.39
N HIS A 52 -1.11 4.89 1.85
CA HIS A 52 -0.74 4.10 0.68
C HIS A 52 -0.83 2.60 0.94
N VAL A 53 -0.90 1.83 -0.13
CA VAL A 53 -0.85 0.37 -0.09
C VAL A 53 0.21 -0.10 -1.08
N VAL A 54 1.09 -0.99 -0.63
CA VAL A 54 2.06 -1.67 -1.49
C VAL A 54 1.46 -3.00 -1.94
N VAL A 55 1.43 -3.23 -3.25
CA VAL A 55 0.80 -4.42 -3.84
C VAL A 55 1.83 -5.22 -4.63
N ASP A 56 2.04 -6.44 -4.19
CA ASP A 56 2.75 -7.46 -4.96
C ASP A 56 1.75 -8.19 -5.87
N VAL A 57 1.93 -8.05 -7.16
CA VAL A 57 1.04 -8.71 -8.13
C VAL A 57 1.65 -9.99 -8.71
N ARG A 58 2.59 -10.59 -7.98
CA ARG A 58 3.10 -11.93 -8.29
C ARG A 58 2.11 -12.99 -7.76
N ARG A 59 2.40 -14.24 -8.07
CA ARG A 59 1.66 -15.35 -7.48
C ARG A 59 1.99 -15.48 -6.00
N LEU A 60 1.09 -16.12 -5.26
CA LEU A 60 1.24 -16.31 -3.82
C LEU A 60 2.54 -17.06 -3.46
N ASP A 61 2.90 -18.11 -4.19
CA ASP A 61 4.14 -18.85 -3.97
C ASP A 61 5.41 -18.01 -4.17
N GLU A 62 5.38 -17.03 -5.08
CA GLU A 62 6.46 -16.07 -5.29
C GLU A 62 6.52 -15.04 -4.15
N TYR A 63 5.36 -14.62 -3.65
CA TYR A 63 5.24 -13.70 -2.51
C TYR A 63 5.80 -14.33 -1.24
N GLU A 64 5.36 -15.54 -0.90
CA GLU A 64 5.81 -16.30 0.28
C GLU A 64 7.32 -16.56 0.26
N SER A 65 7.91 -16.75 -0.93
CA SER A 65 9.35 -16.94 -1.09
C SER A 65 10.19 -15.69 -0.82
N GLY A 66 9.53 -14.52 -0.77
CA GLY A 66 10.14 -13.24 -0.43
C GLY A 66 9.40 -12.08 -1.05
N HIS A 67 8.99 -11.10 -0.24
CA HIS A 67 8.24 -9.92 -0.63
C HIS A 67 8.74 -8.66 0.08
N ILE A 68 8.35 -7.50 -0.41
CA ILE A 68 8.66 -6.22 0.25
C ILE A 68 7.82 -6.14 1.53
N PRO A 69 8.42 -5.87 2.72
CA PRO A 69 7.68 -5.74 3.96
C PRO A 69 6.51 -4.77 3.84
N GLY A 70 5.36 -5.11 4.46
CA GLY A 70 4.15 -4.31 4.37
C GLY A 70 3.39 -4.41 3.04
N ALA A 71 3.87 -5.18 2.07
CA ALA A 71 3.11 -5.44 0.85
C ALA A 71 2.00 -6.47 1.09
N ILE A 72 0.88 -6.29 0.37
CA ILE A 72 -0.16 -7.31 0.25
C ILE A 72 -0.06 -8.02 -1.09
N CYS A 73 -0.47 -9.28 -1.13
CA CYS A 73 -0.45 -10.07 -2.36
C CYS A 73 -1.80 -10.02 -3.06
N ILE A 74 -1.82 -9.47 -4.27
CA ILE A 74 -2.99 -9.52 -5.17
C ILE A 74 -2.48 -9.96 -6.54
N PRO A 75 -2.48 -11.25 -6.84
CA PRO A 75 -1.96 -11.76 -8.11
C PRO A 75 -2.58 -11.05 -9.32
N ASN A 76 -1.77 -10.72 -10.32
CA ASN A 76 -2.26 -10.05 -11.53
C ASN A 76 -3.38 -10.84 -12.23
N GLU A 77 -3.37 -12.15 -12.08
CA GLU A 77 -4.37 -13.06 -12.62
C GLU A 77 -5.74 -12.87 -11.94
N ASP A 78 -5.74 -12.52 -10.65
CA ASP A 78 -6.96 -12.35 -9.84
C ASP A 78 -7.56 -10.93 -9.96
N ILE A 79 -6.81 -9.99 -10.55
CA ILE A 79 -7.34 -8.67 -10.90
C ILE A 79 -8.12 -8.80 -12.21
N GLU A 80 -9.44 -8.97 -12.11
CA GLU A 80 -10.32 -9.18 -13.27
C GLU A 80 -11.15 -7.93 -13.58
N SER A 81 -12.46 -7.96 -13.30
CA SER A 81 -13.40 -6.89 -13.64
C SER A 81 -13.93 -6.12 -12.42
N GLU A 82 -13.84 -6.71 -11.24
CA GLU A 82 -14.29 -6.11 -10.00
C GLU A 82 -13.10 -5.64 -9.15
N PRO A 83 -13.24 -4.54 -8.42
CA PRO A 83 -12.20 -4.05 -7.52
C PRO A 83 -11.83 -5.09 -6.46
N PRO A 84 -10.53 -5.32 -6.21
CA PRO A 84 -10.11 -6.17 -5.11
C PRO A 84 -10.64 -5.65 -3.76
N GLU A 85 -11.08 -6.57 -2.89
CA GLU A 85 -11.60 -6.23 -1.56
C GLU A 85 -10.55 -5.52 -0.71
N GLU A 86 -9.27 -5.83 -0.94
CA GLU A 86 -8.13 -5.22 -0.27
C GLU A 86 -7.95 -3.75 -0.63
N LEU A 87 -8.53 -3.31 -1.74
CA LEU A 87 -8.39 -1.96 -2.30
C LEU A 87 -9.74 -1.23 -2.37
N PRO A 88 -10.49 -1.07 -1.25
CA PRO A 88 -11.85 -0.52 -1.27
C PRO A 88 -11.91 0.96 -1.66
N ASN A 89 -10.81 1.70 -1.54
CA ASN A 89 -10.76 3.12 -1.87
C ASN A 89 -10.01 3.38 -3.18
N ARG A 90 -10.73 3.73 -4.25
CA ARG A 90 -10.15 4.06 -5.55
C ARG A 90 -9.31 5.35 -5.57
N SER A 91 -9.37 6.16 -4.51
CA SER A 91 -8.58 7.40 -4.36
C SER A 91 -7.30 7.21 -3.54
N GLN A 92 -7.05 6.02 -3.00
CA GLN A 92 -5.83 5.70 -2.26
C GLN A 92 -4.61 5.66 -3.19
N ILE A 93 -3.44 5.86 -2.62
CA ILE A 93 -2.17 5.66 -3.32
C ILE A 93 -1.87 4.16 -3.35
N ILE A 94 -1.58 3.62 -4.52
CA ILE A 94 -1.24 2.21 -4.70
C ILE A 94 0.14 2.13 -5.36
N LEU A 95 1.09 1.53 -4.66
CA LEU A 95 2.43 1.23 -5.12
C LEU A 95 2.45 -0.21 -5.61
N ILE A 96 2.77 -0.45 -6.87
CA ILE A 96 2.60 -1.75 -7.51
C ILE A 96 3.93 -2.27 -8.01
N TYR A 97 4.24 -3.51 -7.68
CA TYR A 97 5.42 -4.21 -8.22
C TYR A 97 5.11 -5.67 -8.57
N CYS A 98 6.02 -6.27 -9.31
CA CYS A 98 6.01 -7.71 -9.52
C CYS A 98 7.45 -8.27 -9.50
N ARG A 99 7.76 -9.29 -10.30
CA ARG A 99 9.12 -9.81 -10.40
C ARG A 99 10.06 -8.87 -11.19
N SER A 100 9.61 -8.37 -12.36
CA SER A 100 10.44 -7.63 -13.33
C SER A 100 9.73 -6.47 -14.03
N GLY A 101 8.55 -6.05 -13.57
CA GLY A 101 7.81 -4.92 -14.10
C GLY A 101 6.72 -5.25 -15.15
N ASN A 102 6.61 -6.46 -15.68
CA ASN A 102 5.63 -6.77 -16.72
C ASN A 102 4.21 -6.96 -16.17
N ARG A 103 4.04 -7.77 -15.13
CA ARG A 103 2.73 -8.01 -14.49
C ARG A 103 2.23 -6.76 -13.77
N SER A 104 3.13 -5.99 -13.14
CA SER A 104 2.77 -4.75 -12.44
C SER A 104 2.20 -3.69 -13.38
N LYS A 105 2.71 -3.59 -14.61
CA LYS A 105 2.14 -2.71 -15.65
C LYS A 105 0.74 -3.15 -16.06
N GLN A 106 0.53 -4.45 -16.30
CA GLN A 106 -0.78 -4.99 -16.64
C GLN A 106 -1.79 -4.78 -15.50
N ALA A 107 -1.37 -5.05 -14.26
CA ALA A 107 -2.20 -4.84 -13.08
C ALA A 107 -2.57 -3.36 -12.91
N ALA A 108 -1.63 -2.44 -13.12
CA ALA A 108 -1.88 -1.01 -13.06
C ALA A 108 -2.88 -0.55 -14.12
N GLU A 109 -2.82 -1.08 -15.35
CA GLU A 109 -3.80 -0.80 -16.41
C GLU A 109 -5.19 -1.31 -16.01
N LYS A 110 -5.32 -2.55 -15.53
CA LYS A 110 -6.58 -3.12 -15.07
C LYS A 110 -7.20 -2.30 -13.93
N LEU A 111 -6.40 -1.92 -12.93
CA LEU A 111 -6.86 -1.09 -11.82
C LEU A 111 -7.28 0.32 -12.29
N PHE A 112 -6.58 0.89 -13.26
CA PHE A 112 -6.99 2.17 -13.84
C PHE A 112 -8.36 2.07 -14.53
N ASP A 113 -8.60 1.02 -15.30
CA ASP A 113 -9.89 0.78 -15.95
C ASP A 113 -11.04 0.60 -14.94
N MET A 114 -10.73 0.15 -13.72
CA MET A 114 -11.66 0.09 -12.57
C MET A 114 -11.84 1.43 -11.85
N GLY A 115 -11.11 2.49 -12.27
CA GLY A 115 -11.23 3.86 -11.73
C GLY A 115 -10.28 4.21 -10.59
N TYR A 116 -9.20 3.45 -10.38
CA TYR A 116 -8.13 3.87 -9.48
C TYR A 116 -7.25 4.92 -10.16
N LEU A 117 -6.98 6.04 -9.48
CA LEU A 117 -6.35 7.22 -10.11
C LEU A 117 -4.92 7.48 -9.65
N LYS A 118 -4.49 6.89 -8.54
CA LYS A 118 -3.17 7.13 -7.93
C LYS A 118 -2.34 5.85 -7.94
N LEU A 119 -2.03 5.37 -9.13
CA LEU A 119 -1.29 4.13 -9.38
C LEU A 119 0.17 4.46 -9.70
N TYR A 120 1.09 3.84 -8.95
CA TYR A 120 2.52 4.01 -9.08
C TYR A 120 3.19 2.64 -9.27
N GLU A 121 3.66 2.37 -10.48
CA GLU A 121 4.36 1.15 -10.82
C GLU A 121 5.87 1.37 -10.68
N PHE A 122 6.57 0.52 -9.92
CA PHE A 122 7.99 0.73 -9.62
C PHE A 122 8.89 -0.46 -9.99
N GLY A 123 8.44 -1.31 -10.89
CA GLY A 123 9.27 -2.34 -11.53
C GLY A 123 9.22 -3.70 -10.83
N GLY A 124 10.37 -4.25 -10.55
CA GLY A 124 10.51 -5.63 -10.10
C GLY A 124 11.30 -5.79 -8.81
N ILE A 125 10.91 -6.80 -8.01
CA ILE A 125 11.62 -7.17 -6.78
C ILE A 125 13.03 -7.70 -7.06
N ILE A 126 13.33 -8.15 -8.28
CA ILE A 126 14.68 -8.61 -8.65
C ILE A 126 15.73 -7.50 -8.56
N ASP A 127 15.31 -6.26 -8.67
CA ASP A 127 16.20 -5.09 -8.58
C ASP A 127 16.06 -4.38 -7.21
N TRP A 128 15.21 -4.93 -6.30
CA TRP A 128 14.97 -4.33 -5.01
C TRP A 128 16.19 -4.44 -4.08
N THR A 129 16.57 -3.32 -3.51
CA THR A 129 17.73 -3.21 -2.60
C THR A 129 17.35 -2.97 -1.14
N GLY A 130 16.06 -3.01 -0.82
CA GLY A 130 15.53 -2.92 0.54
C GLY A 130 15.43 -4.30 1.21
N GLU A 131 14.83 -4.30 2.38
CA GLU A 131 14.50 -5.53 3.11
C GLU A 131 13.50 -6.38 2.34
N VAL A 132 13.55 -7.69 2.58
CA VAL A 132 12.62 -8.68 2.03
C VAL A 132 12.14 -9.55 3.18
N ALA A 133 10.83 -9.59 3.39
CA ALA A 133 10.20 -10.54 4.29
C ALA A 133 10.00 -11.88 3.58
N VAL A 134 9.91 -12.97 4.33
CA VAL A 134 9.63 -14.33 3.83
C VAL A 134 8.48 -14.94 4.61
N GLY A 135 7.81 -15.92 4.03
CA GLY A 135 6.65 -16.58 4.63
C GLY A 135 5.35 -15.87 4.33
N GLN A 136 4.30 -16.30 4.99
CA GLN A 136 2.97 -15.72 4.87
C GLN A 136 2.85 -14.42 5.67
N SER A 137 1.93 -13.56 5.26
CA SER A 137 1.49 -12.42 6.05
C SER A 137 -0.02 -12.49 6.26
N LEU A 138 -0.47 -12.12 7.45
CA LEU A 138 -1.89 -11.99 7.74
C LEU A 138 -2.32 -10.55 7.54
N PHE A 139 -3.28 -10.34 6.67
CA PHE A 139 -3.93 -9.06 6.43
C PHE A 139 -5.27 -9.02 7.15
N LEU A 140 -5.48 -7.98 7.95
CA LEU A 140 -6.76 -7.69 8.59
C LEU A 140 -7.20 -6.28 8.26
N SER A 141 -8.43 -6.12 7.79
CA SER A 141 -9.05 -4.83 7.51
C SER A 141 -10.35 -4.69 8.29
N VAL A 142 -10.57 -3.53 8.90
CA VAL A 142 -11.76 -3.24 9.69
C VAL A 142 -12.16 -1.78 9.52
N GLU A 143 -13.47 -1.51 9.54
CA GLU A 143 -13.98 -0.14 9.48
C GLU A 143 -13.49 0.68 10.67
N SER A 144 -13.11 1.92 10.43
CA SER A 144 -12.58 2.86 11.42
C SER A 144 -12.99 4.28 11.10
N ASN A 145 -13.17 5.11 12.14
CA ASN A 145 -13.42 6.53 11.97
C ASN A 145 -12.56 7.37 12.94
N PRO A 146 -11.30 7.64 12.60
CA PRO A 146 -10.40 8.42 13.45
C PRO A 146 -10.86 9.85 13.74
N THR A 147 -11.77 10.41 12.93
CA THR A 147 -12.32 11.75 13.17
C THR A 147 -13.13 11.84 14.45
N THR A 148 -13.57 10.70 14.99
CA THR A 148 -14.25 10.59 16.30
C THR A 148 -13.26 10.48 17.46
N GLY A 149 -11.97 10.37 17.16
CA GLY A 149 -10.90 10.10 18.12
C GLY A 149 -10.71 8.62 18.43
N TYR A 150 -11.54 7.73 17.87
CA TYR A 150 -11.37 6.28 17.97
C TYR A 150 -10.45 5.75 16.90
N SER A 151 -9.63 4.77 17.26
CA SER A 151 -8.81 3.99 16.34
C SER A 151 -8.68 2.55 16.82
N TRP A 152 -8.46 1.64 15.91
CA TRP A 152 -8.10 0.27 16.24
C TRP A 152 -6.63 0.19 16.65
N THR A 153 -6.35 -0.60 17.66
CA THR A 153 -5.00 -1.00 18.06
C THR A 153 -4.91 -2.50 18.04
N ALA A 154 -3.76 -3.04 17.67
CA ALA A 154 -3.45 -4.46 17.77
C ALA A 154 -2.43 -4.67 18.89
N GLN A 155 -2.64 -5.70 19.69
CA GLN A 155 -1.74 -6.11 20.76
C GLN A 155 -1.58 -7.62 20.73
N GLN A 156 -0.36 -8.10 20.69
CA GLN A 156 -0.01 -9.51 20.80
C GLN A 156 0.46 -9.84 22.22
N ASP A 157 0.18 -11.05 22.69
CA ASP A 157 0.61 -11.56 24.00
C ASP A 157 2.09 -11.98 24.03
N CYS A 158 2.65 -12.28 22.86
CA CYS A 158 4.07 -12.57 22.66
C CYS A 158 4.53 -12.00 21.32
N GLU A 159 5.77 -11.55 21.21
CA GLU A 159 6.30 -10.82 20.04
C GLU A 159 6.65 -11.78 18.88
N LEU A 160 5.64 -12.48 18.33
CA LEU A 160 5.83 -13.40 17.21
C LEU A 160 5.61 -12.73 15.84
N PHE A 161 4.99 -11.54 15.81
CA PHE A 161 4.73 -10.80 14.59
C PHE A 161 5.36 -9.41 14.62
N ASP A 162 5.79 -8.94 13.47
CA ASP A 162 5.86 -7.50 13.18
C ASP A 162 4.48 -7.06 12.72
N ILE A 163 3.95 -5.99 13.34
CA ILE A 163 2.59 -5.50 13.08
C ILE A 163 2.69 -4.10 12.50
N GLU A 164 2.30 -3.97 11.24
CA GLU A 164 2.16 -2.68 10.58
C GLU A 164 0.69 -2.28 10.53
N THR A 165 0.41 -0.98 10.64
CA THR A 165 -0.96 -0.46 10.60
C THR A 165 -1.08 0.71 9.65
N TYR A 166 -2.17 0.72 8.87
CA TYR A 166 -2.48 1.76 7.88
C TYR A 166 -3.94 2.17 7.99
N TYR A 167 -4.22 3.46 7.80
CA TYR A 167 -5.57 3.96 7.67
C TYR A 167 -5.82 4.48 6.26
N THR A 168 -6.93 4.07 5.65
CA THR A 168 -7.40 4.58 4.35
C THR A 168 -8.79 5.17 4.51
N ALA A 169 -8.93 6.46 4.20
CA ALA A 169 -10.23 7.12 4.25
C ALA A 169 -11.20 6.55 3.21
N ALA A 170 -12.48 6.51 3.54
CA ALA A 170 -13.52 6.15 2.57
C ALA A 170 -13.54 7.15 1.40
N PRO A 171 -13.89 6.71 0.16
CA PRO A 171 -14.06 7.59 -0.98
C PRO A 171 -15.06 8.70 -0.66
N GLN A 172 -14.68 9.96 -0.90
CA GLN A 172 -15.55 11.10 -0.64
C GLN A 172 -16.10 11.66 -1.95
N SER A 173 -17.41 11.78 -2.06
CA SER A 173 -18.11 12.46 -3.15
C SER A 173 -18.38 13.96 -2.89
N GLY A 174 -17.61 14.59 -1.96
CA GLY A 174 -17.74 16.01 -1.60
C GLY A 174 -17.01 16.34 -0.29
N PRO A 175 -16.99 17.62 0.15
CA PRO A 175 -16.39 18.03 1.41
C PRO A 175 -17.27 17.57 2.59
N VAL A 176 -17.19 16.31 2.97
CA VAL A 176 -17.86 15.74 4.14
C VAL A 176 -16.83 15.59 5.24
N SER A 177 -16.97 16.38 6.30
CA SER A 177 -16.19 16.20 7.52
C SER A 177 -16.76 15.00 8.29
N GLY A 178 -15.89 14.06 8.70
CA GLY A 178 -16.28 12.95 9.56
C GLY A 178 -16.59 11.63 8.86
N SER A 179 -16.25 11.47 7.58
CA SER A 179 -16.33 10.17 6.93
C SER A 179 -15.31 9.21 7.50
N GLY A 180 -15.75 7.99 7.80
CA GLY A 180 -14.86 6.90 8.22
C GLY A 180 -13.97 6.39 7.08
N GLY A 181 -13.44 5.21 7.27
CA GLY A 181 -12.60 4.50 6.32
C GLY A 181 -12.26 3.12 6.85
N TRP A 182 -11.13 2.60 6.47
CA TRP A 182 -10.65 1.29 6.90
C TRP A 182 -9.29 1.42 7.56
N GLN A 183 -9.14 0.79 8.69
CA GLN A 183 -7.84 0.56 9.31
C GLN A 183 -7.40 -0.86 8.98
N ARG A 184 -6.15 -1.01 8.61
CA ARG A 184 -5.55 -2.27 8.17
C ARG A 184 -4.38 -2.61 9.04
N PHE A 185 -4.20 -3.89 9.26
CA PHE A 185 -3.06 -4.46 9.95
C PHE A 185 -2.43 -5.53 9.06
N ILE A 186 -1.13 -5.49 8.93
CA ILE A 186 -0.33 -6.52 8.29
C ILE A 186 0.53 -7.14 9.38
N LEU A 187 0.37 -8.43 9.62
CA LEU A 187 1.11 -9.18 10.60
C LEU A 187 2.06 -10.10 9.86
N THR A 188 3.34 -9.80 9.95
CA THR A 188 4.41 -10.61 9.35
C THR A 188 5.05 -11.47 10.44
N PRO A 189 5.04 -12.81 10.35
CA PRO A 189 5.61 -13.68 11.37
C PRO A 189 7.14 -13.56 11.39
N LYS A 190 7.71 -13.54 12.59
CA LYS A 190 9.15 -13.51 12.83
C LYS A 190 9.73 -14.85 13.23
N GLN A 191 8.93 -15.67 13.91
CA GLN A 191 9.37 -16.96 14.45
C GLN A 191 8.15 -17.86 14.70
N PRO A 192 8.35 -19.20 14.71
CA PRO A 192 7.29 -20.16 15.01
C PRO A 192 6.74 -20.00 16.42
N GLY A 193 5.47 -20.37 16.61
CA GLY A 193 4.79 -20.36 17.90
C GLY A 193 3.31 -20.08 17.79
N THR A 194 2.67 -19.90 18.94
CA THR A 194 1.25 -19.53 19.01
C THR A 194 1.12 -18.18 19.70
N ALA A 195 0.38 -17.27 19.11
CA ALA A 195 0.11 -15.94 19.66
C ALA A 195 -1.39 -15.62 19.67
N SER A 196 -1.83 -14.93 20.71
CA SER A 196 -3.13 -14.27 20.75
C SER A 196 -2.95 -12.82 20.34
N VAL A 197 -3.63 -12.40 19.27
CA VAL A 197 -3.62 -11.01 18.81
C VAL A 197 -4.99 -10.40 19.07
N SER A 198 -5.02 -9.40 19.95
CA SER A 198 -6.23 -8.67 20.32
C SER A 198 -6.31 -7.36 19.57
N PHE A 199 -7.46 -7.09 18.98
CA PHE A 199 -7.80 -5.85 18.29
C PHE A 199 -8.84 -5.10 19.11
N ARG A 200 -8.61 -3.82 19.37
CA ARG A 200 -9.50 -2.99 20.18
C ARG A 200 -9.73 -1.63 19.53
N TYR A 201 -11.00 -1.21 19.45
CA TYR A 201 -11.39 0.10 18.95
C TYR A 201 -11.66 1.05 20.09
N SER A 202 -10.74 1.94 20.38
CA SER A 202 -10.80 2.82 21.56
C SER A 202 -10.24 4.20 21.29
N ARG A 203 -10.51 5.10 22.24
CA ARG A 203 -9.79 6.38 22.34
C ARG A 203 -8.53 6.15 23.20
N PRO A 204 -7.33 6.45 22.72
CA PRO A 204 -6.09 6.20 23.48
C PRO A 204 -6.05 6.88 24.86
N TRP A 205 -6.74 8.01 25.01
CA TRP A 205 -6.78 8.78 26.26
C TRP A 205 -7.95 8.41 27.18
N GLU A 206 -8.90 7.62 26.72
CA GLU A 206 -10.12 7.25 27.47
C GLU A 206 -10.58 5.83 27.09
N PRO A 207 -9.73 4.79 27.33
CA PRO A 207 -10.15 3.43 27.02
C PRO A 207 -11.27 2.99 27.95
N GLY A 208 -12.38 2.51 27.37
CA GLY A 208 -13.55 2.01 28.08
C GLY A 208 -13.56 0.47 28.16
N GLU A 209 -14.15 -0.09 29.24
CA GLU A 209 -14.32 -1.56 29.34
C GLU A 209 -15.23 -2.14 28.25
N ALA A 210 -16.18 -1.34 27.75
CA ALA A 210 -17.14 -1.72 26.71
C ALA A 210 -16.67 -1.37 25.28
N ASP A 211 -15.41 -0.99 25.10
CA ASP A 211 -14.86 -0.71 23.77
C ASP A 211 -14.92 -1.96 22.89
N PRO A 212 -15.35 -1.85 21.62
CA PRO A 212 -15.37 -2.96 20.68
C PRO A 212 -14.00 -3.64 20.57
N SER A 213 -13.99 -4.95 20.67
CA SER A 213 -12.74 -5.73 20.59
C SER A 213 -13.02 -7.16 20.12
N PHE A 214 -11.99 -7.78 19.56
CA PHE A 214 -11.96 -9.21 19.25
C PHE A 214 -10.54 -9.73 19.32
N THR A 215 -10.38 -11.03 19.45
CA THR A 215 -9.07 -11.67 19.54
C THR A 215 -9.01 -12.84 18.58
N CYS A 216 -7.90 -12.96 17.85
CA CYS A 216 -7.59 -14.13 17.03
C CYS A 216 -6.41 -14.88 17.67
N VAL A 217 -6.50 -16.20 17.73
CA VAL A 217 -5.38 -17.07 18.13
C VAL A 217 -4.78 -17.65 16.86
N LEU A 218 -3.50 -17.38 16.66
CA LEU A 218 -2.75 -17.70 15.45
C LEU A 218 -1.62 -18.67 15.80
N GLU A 219 -1.45 -19.69 14.99
CA GLU A 219 -0.30 -20.59 15.02
C GLU A 219 0.61 -20.30 13.84
N ILE A 220 1.90 -20.17 14.11
CA ILE A 220 2.96 -19.98 13.11
C ILE A 220 3.80 -21.26 13.11
N ALA A 221 3.84 -21.94 11.97
CA ALA A 221 4.66 -23.12 11.78
C ALA A 221 6.16 -22.79 11.60
N GLU A 222 7.02 -23.81 11.58
CA GLU A 222 8.47 -23.64 11.39
C GLU A 222 8.85 -23.00 10.04
N ASP A 223 8.00 -23.12 9.01
CA ASP A 223 8.16 -22.51 7.69
C ASP A 223 7.50 -21.12 7.58
N LEU A 224 7.07 -20.57 8.72
CA LEU A 224 6.37 -19.28 8.84
C LEU A 224 4.99 -19.24 8.15
N THR A 225 4.37 -20.39 7.92
CA THR A 225 2.95 -20.44 7.54
C THR A 225 2.06 -20.14 8.74
N ILE A 226 0.95 -19.44 8.50
CA ILE A 226 0.01 -18.97 9.52
C ILE A 226 -1.26 -19.81 9.46
N SER A 227 -1.72 -20.28 10.61
CA SER A 227 -3.04 -20.91 10.79
C SER A 227 -3.85 -20.16 11.82
N VAL A 228 -5.14 -19.92 11.53
CA VAL A 228 -6.07 -19.34 12.51
C VAL A 228 -6.66 -20.47 13.35
N ILE A 229 -6.30 -20.55 14.63
CA ILE A 229 -6.82 -21.54 15.57
C ILE A 229 -8.16 -21.09 16.14
N GLU A 230 -8.25 -19.82 16.55
CA GLU A 230 -9.49 -19.21 17.01
C GLU A 230 -9.71 -17.91 16.27
N ASP A 231 -10.92 -17.74 15.72
CA ASP A 231 -11.33 -16.57 14.97
C ASP A 231 -12.37 -15.77 15.74
N GLY A 232 -11.92 -14.78 16.48
CA GLY A 232 -12.79 -13.91 17.27
C GLY A 232 -13.52 -12.83 16.46
N ARG A 233 -13.40 -12.79 15.13
CA ARG A 233 -14.01 -11.73 14.31
C ARG A 233 -15.53 -11.66 14.43
N ALA A 234 -16.19 -12.77 14.71
CA ALA A 234 -17.63 -12.81 14.95
C ALA A 234 -18.05 -11.92 16.15
N GLU A 235 -17.17 -11.73 17.14
CA GLU A 235 -17.37 -10.82 18.26
C GLU A 235 -17.34 -9.36 17.80
N GLY A 236 -16.39 -9.01 16.90
CA GLY A 236 -16.35 -7.68 16.27
C GLY A 236 -17.58 -7.40 15.41
N ALA A 237 -18.03 -8.36 14.62
CA ALA A 237 -19.25 -8.26 13.81
C ALA A 237 -20.50 -8.08 14.68
N ALA A 238 -20.60 -8.78 15.82
CA ALA A 238 -21.68 -8.62 16.78
C ALA A 238 -21.72 -7.20 17.40
N GLN A 239 -20.62 -6.48 17.39
CA GLN A 239 -20.48 -5.09 17.86
C GLN A 239 -20.65 -4.06 16.73
N GLY A 240 -21.00 -4.51 15.50
CA GLY A 240 -21.24 -3.64 14.34
C GLY A 240 -20.02 -3.39 13.45
N TYR A 241 -18.95 -4.16 13.63
CA TYR A 241 -17.74 -4.12 12.77
C TYR A 241 -17.62 -5.45 12.05
N GLU A 242 -17.25 -5.41 10.77
CA GLU A 242 -17.07 -6.60 9.92
C GLU A 242 -15.59 -6.71 9.49
N PRO A 243 -14.72 -7.31 10.33
CA PRO A 243 -13.32 -7.46 9.98
C PRO A 243 -13.12 -8.46 8.83
N THR A 244 -12.39 -8.03 7.81
CA THR A 244 -11.90 -8.94 6.75
C THR A 244 -10.51 -9.42 7.12
N LEU A 245 -10.27 -10.73 7.06
CA LEU A 245 -8.98 -11.35 7.33
C LEU A 245 -8.60 -12.22 6.13
N LYS A 246 -7.37 -12.07 5.66
CA LYS A 246 -6.75 -12.90 4.61
C LYS A 246 -5.33 -13.29 5.01
N ILE A 247 -4.90 -14.45 4.59
CA ILE A 247 -3.53 -14.92 4.72
C ILE A 247 -2.95 -14.99 3.31
N TYR A 248 -1.81 -14.38 3.13
CA TYR A 248 -1.08 -14.33 1.86
C TYR A 248 0.19 -15.15 1.93
#